data_e6b0e3ed26e7f752ef17eb29be040294
#
_entry.id   e6b0e3ed26e7f752ef17eb29be040294
#
_cell.length_a   1.000
_cell.length_b   1.000
_cell.length_c   1.000
_cell.angle_alpha   90.00
_cell.angle_beta   90.00
_cell.angle_gamma   90.00
#
_symmetry.space_group_name_H-M   'P 1'
#
loop_
_entity.id
_entity.type
_entity.pdbx_description
1 polymer ?
#
loop_
_entity_poly.entity_id
_entity_poly.type
_entity_poly.pdbx_seq_one_letter_code
_entity_poly.pdbx_strand_id
1 'polypeptide(L)'
;MSEFFSPRIGKDYARGGIFGKKILALGESHYCGSGCADCGECGKHPECSDFTTNVVNWCLDSSVEREGWMNTYLKFERSLVGKETTPLESRKIWDSIAFYNFLQVAMGGAREAGTNQQYRAAAEPFMQVLEELQPDVLIVWGVRLWNNLPNRNWDDGSKVSVDGYDVQNGYYTLSSGKKVKAVCVYHPSVGYDWSFWHKVI
;
A
#
# COMPACT_ATOMS: atom_id res chain seq x y z
N MET A 1 -13.41 14.81 -3.19
CA MET A 1 -12.04 15.37 -3.36
C MET A 1 -11.23 14.24 -4.00
N SER A 2 -10.54 14.51 -5.10
CA SER A 2 -9.62 13.55 -5.71
C SER A 2 -8.42 13.32 -4.79
N GLU A 3 -7.75 12.16 -4.98
CA GLU A 3 -6.47 11.88 -4.32
C GLU A 3 -5.45 12.97 -4.65
N PHE A 4 -4.60 13.29 -3.70
CA PHE A 4 -3.49 14.21 -3.91
C PHE A 4 -2.21 13.44 -4.26
N PHE A 5 -1.86 12.43 -3.45
CA PHE A 5 -0.79 11.51 -3.79
C PHE A 5 -1.32 10.41 -4.69
N SER A 6 -1.00 10.49 -5.99
CA SER A 6 -1.47 9.52 -6.97
C SER A 6 -0.91 8.12 -6.69
N PRO A 7 -1.70 7.06 -6.90
CA PRO A 7 -1.19 5.70 -6.79
C PRO A 7 -0.11 5.43 -7.84
N ARG A 8 0.91 4.68 -7.47
CA ARG A 8 1.81 4.08 -8.45
C ARG A 8 1.13 2.87 -9.07
N ILE A 9 1.02 2.87 -10.38
CA ILE A 9 0.43 1.77 -11.14
C ILE A 9 1.53 1.09 -11.94
N GLY A 10 1.79 -0.19 -11.66
CA GLY A 10 2.74 -0.98 -12.44
C GLY A 10 2.26 -1.14 -13.88
N LYS A 11 3.16 -1.13 -14.85
CA LYS A 11 2.82 -1.18 -16.28
C LYS A 11 2.03 -2.43 -16.71
N ASP A 12 2.17 -3.53 -15.96
CA ASP A 12 1.49 -4.79 -16.22
C ASP A 12 0.27 -5.02 -15.30
N TYR A 13 -0.03 -4.08 -14.39
CA TYR A 13 -1.12 -4.16 -13.41
C TYR A 13 -2.48 -4.45 -14.05
N ALA A 14 -2.81 -3.75 -15.14
CA ALA A 14 -4.12 -3.87 -15.79
C ALA A 14 -4.45 -5.30 -16.23
N ARG A 15 -3.42 -6.10 -16.51
CA ARG A 15 -3.53 -7.52 -16.91
C ARG A 15 -3.26 -8.49 -15.76
N GLY A 16 -3.05 -7.98 -14.53
CA GLY A 16 -2.72 -8.78 -13.36
C GLY A 16 -1.25 -9.20 -13.26
N GLY A 17 -0.40 -8.74 -14.19
CA GLY A 17 1.03 -8.99 -14.20
C GLY A 17 1.39 -10.47 -14.00
N ILE A 18 2.45 -10.74 -13.24
CA ILE A 18 2.91 -12.12 -12.95
C ILE A 18 1.98 -12.89 -12.00
N PHE A 19 1.04 -12.20 -11.34
CA PHE A 19 0.12 -12.82 -10.37
C PHE A 19 -1.22 -13.25 -10.98
N GLY A 20 -1.52 -12.82 -12.21
CA GLY A 20 -2.82 -13.04 -12.85
C GLY A 20 -4.00 -12.36 -12.13
N LYS A 21 -3.71 -11.44 -11.19
CA LYS A 21 -4.68 -10.69 -10.39
C LYS A 21 -4.20 -9.26 -10.21
N LYS A 22 -5.14 -8.32 -10.19
CA LYS A 22 -4.85 -6.93 -9.86
C LYS A 22 -4.65 -6.78 -8.35
N ILE A 23 -3.42 -6.60 -7.92
CA ILE A 23 -3.07 -6.44 -6.49
C ILE A 23 -2.80 -4.96 -6.21
N LEU A 24 -3.54 -4.37 -5.26
CA LEU A 24 -3.25 -3.06 -4.70
C LEU A 24 -2.64 -3.24 -3.31
N ALA A 25 -1.39 -2.81 -3.14
CA ALA A 25 -0.78 -2.67 -1.82
C ALA A 25 -1.11 -1.29 -1.26
N LEU A 26 -1.52 -1.23 0.01
CA LEU A 26 -1.92 -0.01 0.69
C LEU A 26 -1.03 0.26 1.90
N GLY A 27 -0.20 1.30 1.81
CA GLY A 27 0.54 1.88 2.92
C GLY A 27 -0.26 2.96 3.65
N GLU A 28 0.24 3.43 4.78
CA GLU A 28 -0.47 4.43 5.59
C GLU A 28 -0.19 5.85 5.14
N SER A 29 1.09 6.24 5.03
CA SER A 29 1.50 7.63 4.79
C SER A 29 2.87 7.75 4.15
N HIS A 30 3.12 8.89 3.55
CA HIS A 30 4.45 9.34 3.15
C HIS A 30 5.14 10.10 4.29
N TYR A 31 6.46 10.16 4.23
CA TYR A 31 7.27 11.01 5.10
C TYR A 31 8.02 12.00 4.23
N CYS A 32 7.82 13.29 4.47
CA CYS A 32 8.65 14.33 3.88
C CYS A 32 9.85 14.57 4.78
N GLY A 33 11.01 14.74 4.18
CA GLY A 33 12.17 15.26 4.91
C GLY A 33 11.85 16.61 5.54
N SER A 34 12.70 17.09 6.43
CA SER A 34 12.48 18.30 7.25
C SER A 34 11.99 19.52 6.45
N GLY A 35 12.41 19.69 5.23
CA GLY A 35 12.01 20.83 4.40
C GLY A 35 10.55 20.83 3.95
N CYS A 36 9.94 19.66 3.77
CA CYS A 36 8.52 19.54 3.37
C CYS A 36 7.60 19.39 4.58
N ALA A 37 8.03 18.68 5.62
CA ALA A 37 7.25 18.51 6.84
C ALA A 37 6.92 19.84 7.50
N ASP A 38 7.89 20.76 7.51
CA ASP A 38 7.78 22.07 8.14
C ASP A 38 7.11 23.13 7.27
N CYS A 39 6.94 22.90 5.95
CA CYS A 39 6.36 23.89 5.05
C CYS A 39 4.84 24.05 5.21
N GLY A 40 4.14 23.09 5.79
CA GLY A 40 2.67 23.08 5.89
C GLY A 40 1.97 23.10 4.53
N GLU A 41 2.69 22.77 3.47
CA GLU A 41 2.32 23.01 2.08
C GLU A 41 1.93 21.72 1.34
N CYS A 42 1.70 20.62 2.07
CA CYS A 42 1.22 19.37 1.46
C CYS A 42 -0.03 19.64 0.62
N GLY A 43 0.03 19.28 -0.64
CA GLY A 43 -1.02 19.53 -1.60
C GLY A 43 -0.86 20.80 -2.44
N LYS A 44 0.16 21.61 -2.19
CA LYS A 44 0.41 22.84 -2.95
C LYS A 44 1.53 22.73 -3.98
N HIS A 45 2.38 21.71 -3.84
CA HIS A 45 3.48 21.44 -4.75
C HIS A 45 3.09 20.36 -5.76
N PRO A 46 2.96 20.65 -7.07
CA PRO A 46 2.54 19.67 -8.08
C PRO A 46 3.43 18.42 -8.13
N GLU A 47 4.75 18.57 -7.90
CA GLU A 47 5.69 17.46 -7.87
C GLU A 47 5.47 16.46 -6.74
N CYS A 48 4.76 16.85 -5.68
CA CYS A 48 4.43 15.95 -4.58
C CYS A 48 3.37 14.91 -4.98
N SER A 49 2.56 15.15 -5.99
CA SER A 49 1.54 14.19 -6.46
C SER A 49 2.14 12.84 -6.85
N ASP A 50 3.35 12.85 -7.40
CA ASP A 50 4.08 11.66 -7.85
C ASP A 50 4.92 10.99 -6.76
N PHE A 51 4.78 11.44 -5.50
CA PHE A 51 5.62 10.96 -4.40
C PHE A 51 5.59 9.44 -4.26
N THR A 52 4.42 8.81 -4.37
CA THR A 52 4.28 7.34 -4.31
C THR A 52 5.10 6.65 -5.39
N THR A 53 5.03 7.16 -6.62
CA THR A 53 5.78 6.64 -7.77
C THR A 53 7.28 6.82 -7.58
N ASN A 54 7.71 8.00 -7.13
CA ASN A 54 9.11 8.33 -6.94
C ASN A 54 9.77 7.45 -5.86
N VAL A 55 9.10 7.23 -4.73
CA VAL A 55 9.61 6.38 -3.64
C VAL A 55 9.81 4.94 -4.11
N VAL A 56 8.84 4.36 -4.82
CA VAL A 56 8.98 2.98 -5.34
C VAL A 56 10.07 2.91 -6.41
N ASN A 57 10.14 3.88 -7.31
CA ASN A 57 11.19 3.91 -8.34
C ASN A 57 12.58 4.01 -7.72
N TRP A 58 12.75 4.77 -6.65
CA TRP A 58 13.99 4.82 -5.86
C TRP A 58 14.37 3.45 -5.33
N CYS A 59 13.42 2.71 -4.75
CA CYS A 59 13.67 1.35 -4.27
C CYS A 59 14.08 0.38 -5.37
N LEU A 60 13.66 0.64 -6.61
CA LEU A 60 13.94 -0.20 -7.79
C LEU A 60 15.21 0.23 -8.55
N ASP A 61 15.80 1.37 -8.21
CA ASP A 61 17.00 1.86 -8.85
C ASP A 61 18.24 1.23 -8.21
N SER A 62 18.91 0.36 -8.97
CA SER A 62 20.12 -0.34 -8.50
C SER A 62 21.35 0.56 -8.40
N SER A 63 21.29 1.79 -8.91
CA SER A 63 22.37 2.79 -8.80
C SER A 63 22.30 3.57 -7.48
N VAL A 64 21.16 3.54 -6.80
CA VAL A 64 20.95 4.21 -5.51
C VAL A 64 21.45 3.34 -4.37
N GLU A 65 22.23 3.94 -3.45
CA GLU A 65 22.66 3.26 -2.24
C GLU A 65 21.44 2.88 -1.40
N ARG A 66 21.44 1.66 -0.90
CA ARG A 66 20.29 1.10 -0.19
C ARG A 66 20.18 1.67 1.22
N GLU A 67 19.10 2.36 1.49
CA GLU A 67 18.75 2.88 2.81
C GLU A 67 17.87 1.89 3.60
N GLY A 68 17.92 1.98 4.93
CA GLY A 68 17.20 1.06 5.82
C GLY A 68 15.68 1.01 5.59
N TRP A 69 15.04 2.13 5.24
CA TRP A 69 13.60 2.22 4.99
C TRP A 69 13.17 1.46 3.73
N MET A 70 14.05 1.30 2.73
CA MET A 70 13.79 0.55 1.50
C MET A 70 13.54 -0.93 1.77
N ASN A 71 14.01 -1.45 2.93
CA ASN A 71 13.74 -2.83 3.33
C ASN A 71 12.23 -3.11 3.53
N THR A 72 11.41 -2.11 3.77
CA THR A 72 9.95 -2.24 3.84
C THR A 72 9.40 -2.78 2.52
N TYR A 73 9.81 -2.19 1.41
CA TYR A 73 9.40 -2.59 0.06
C TYR A 73 9.94 -3.97 -0.32
N LEU A 74 11.22 -4.23 0.01
CA LEU A 74 11.87 -5.50 -0.25
C LEU A 74 11.22 -6.67 0.51
N LYS A 75 10.91 -6.49 1.79
CA LYS A 75 10.24 -7.53 2.58
C LYS A 75 8.83 -7.81 2.06
N PHE A 76 8.10 -6.76 1.67
CA PHE A 76 6.77 -6.92 1.11
C PHE A 76 6.80 -7.69 -0.22
N GLU A 77 7.67 -7.33 -1.17
CA GLU A 77 7.76 -8.06 -2.44
C GLU A 77 8.12 -9.52 -2.26
N ARG A 78 8.99 -9.85 -1.27
CA ARG A 78 9.32 -11.23 -0.91
C ARG A 78 8.12 -11.99 -0.36
N SER A 79 7.23 -11.34 0.39
CA SER A 79 6.00 -11.97 0.85
C SER A 79 5.01 -12.25 -0.28
N LEU A 80 5.05 -11.51 -1.38
CA LEU A 80 4.23 -11.81 -2.55
C LEU A 80 4.68 -13.08 -3.29
N VAL A 81 5.98 -13.36 -3.32
CA VAL A 81 6.56 -14.47 -4.10
C VAL A 81 7.10 -15.63 -3.27
N GLY A 82 7.19 -15.51 -1.95
CA GLY A 82 7.65 -16.56 -1.03
C GLY A 82 9.13 -16.88 -1.11
N LYS A 83 9.94 -15.97 -1.63
CA LYS A 83 11.39 -16.14 -1.79
C LYS A 83 12.13 -14.82 -1.80
N GLU A 84 13.45 -14.89 -1.66
CA GLU A 84 14.30 -13.74 -1.92
C GLU A 84 14.25 -13.32 -3.38
N THR A 85 14.40 -12.02 -3.63
CA THR A 85 14.24 -11.42 -4.95
C THR A 85 15.56 -10.81 -5.45
N THR A 86 15.82 -10.99 -6.72
CA THR A 86 16.86 -10.25 -7.46
C THR A 86 16.30 -8.89 -7.92
N PRO A 87 17.15 -7.91 -8.29
CA PRO A 87 16.69 -6.62 -8.81
C PRO A 87 15.74 -6.73 -10.01
N LEU A 88 15.97 -7.71 -10.89
CA LEU A 88 15.09 -7.96 -12.05
C LEU A 88 13.74 -8.51 -11.62
N GLU A 89 13.70 -9.40 -10.65
CA GLU A 89 12.45 -9.93 -10.08
C GLU A 89 11.67 -8.84 -9.32
N SER A 90 12.36 -8.02 -8.52
CA SER A 90 11.76 -6.85 -7.85
C SER A 90 11.04 -5.96 -8.86
N ARG A 91 11.70 -5.61 -9.95
CA ARG A 91 11.09 -4.79 -11.01
C ARG A 91 9.84 -5.47 -11.60
N LYS A 92 9.89 -6.76 -11.92
CA LYS A 92 8.73 -7.51 -12.44
C LYS A 92 7.56 -7.54 -11.45
N ILE A 93 7.84 -7.71 -10.15
CA ILE A 93 6.83 -7.70 -9.09
C ILE A 93 6.16 -6.32 -9.03
N TRP A 94 6.95 -5.26 -8.89
CA TRP A 94 6.41 -3.90 -8.80
C TRP A 94 5.74 -3.43 -10.10
N ASP A 95 6.19 -3.89 -11.26
CA ASP A 95 5.49 -3.66 -12.53
C ASP A 95 4.12 -4.37 -12.60
N SER A 96 3.88 -5.39 -11.76
CA SER A 96 2.67 -6.20 -11.76
C SER A 96 1.60 -5.72 -10.77
N ILE A 97 1.93 -4.83 -9.84
CA ILE A 97 1.03 -4.37 -8.77
C ILE A 97 0.86 -2.85 -8.80
N ALA A 98 -0.18 -2.37 -8.11
CA ALA A 98 -0.32 -0.96 -7.76
C ALA A 98 0.04 -0.76 -6.28
N PHE A 99 0.50 0.44 -5.93
CA PHE A 99 0.78 0.87 -4.56
C PHE A 99 0.21 2.25 -4.30
N TYR A 100 -0.40 2.43 -3.14
CA TYR A 100 -1.02 3.67 -2.72
C TYR A 100 -0.80 3.90 -1.23
N ASN A 101 -0.62 5.15 -0.81
CA ASN A 101 -0.64 5.53 0.60
C ASN A 101 -1.97 6.21 0.94
N PHE A 102 -2.62 5.72 1.98
CA PHE A 102 -3.98 6.10 2.38
C PHE A 102 -4.09 7.58 2.75
N LEU A 103 -3.20 8.08 3.62
CA LEU A 103 -3.23 9.48 4.05
C LEU A 103 -2.76 10.41 2.93
N GLN A 104 -3.53 11.46 2.69
CA GLN A 104 -3.29 12.45 1.64
C GLN A 104 -2.49 13.66 2.13
N VAL A 105 -1.76 13.47 3.23
CA VAL A 105 -0.77 14.40 3.79
C VAL A 105 0.47 13.61 4.18
N ALA A 106 1.64 14.20 4.02
CA ALA A 106 2.88 13.58 4.47
C ALA A 106 3.09 13.85 5.97
N MET A 107 3.57 12.81 6.68
CA MET A 107 3.93 12.89 8.09
C MET A 107 5.33 13.48 8.25
N GLY A 108 5.61 14.10 9.41
CA GLY A 108 6.91 14.67 9.73
C GLY A 108 7.99 13.63 10.01
N GLY A 109 7.61 12.42 10.40
CA GLY A 109 8.57 11.37 10.71
C GLY A 109 7.98 9.96 10.72
N ALA A 110 8.88 8.99 10.73
CA ALA A 110 8.52 7.58 10.79
C ALA A 110 7.75 7.25 12.09
N ARG A 111 6.71 6.41 11.98
CA ARG A 111 5.82 5.98 13.08
C ARG A 111 4.85 7.04 13.58
N GLU A 112 4.88 8.24 13.05
CA GLU A 112 3.86 9.24 13.31
C GLU A 112 2.51 8.75 12.79
N ALA A 113 1.47 8.84 13.62
CA ALA A 113 0.11 8.49 13.24
C ALA A 113 -0.60 9.71 12.66
N GLY A 114 -1.43 9.49 11.67
CA GLY A 114 -2.38 10.51 11.24
C GLY A 114 -3.39 10.86 12.35
N THR A 115 -3.95 12.04 12.28
CA THR A 115 -5.08 12.43 13.12
C THR A 115 -6.38 11.78 12.64
N ASN A 116 -7.39 11.66 13.52
CA ASN A 116 -8.71 11.17 13.13
C ASN A 116 -9.34 11.97 11.97
N GLN A 117 -9.02 13.26 11.88
CA GLN A 117 -9.49 14.11 10.78
C GLN A 117 -8.82 13.74 9.46
N GLN A 118 -7.51 13.47 9.46
CA GLN A 118 -6.76 13.05 8.28
C GLN A 118 -7.22 11.69 7.76
N TYR A 119 -7.45 10.71 8.66
CA TYR A 119 -8.03 9.41 8.26
C TYR A 119 -9.43 9.58 7.65
N ARG A 120 -10.31 10.38 8.26
CA ARG A 120 -11.64 10.64 7.68
C ARG A 120 -11.57 11.34 6.33
N ALA A 121 -10.66 12.30 6.17
CA ALA A 121 -10.48 13.02 4.90
C ALA A 121 -9.94 12.11 3.79
N ALA A 122 -9.14 11.10 4.12
CA ALA A 122 -8.57 10.14 3.17
C ALA A 122 -9.57 9.08 2.68
N ALA A 123 -10.70 8.91 3.36
CA ALA A 123 -11.66 7.84 3.04
C ALA A 123 -12.24 7.97 1.62
N GLU A 124 -12.65 9.18 1.21
CA GLU A 124 -13.21 9.39 -0.13
C GLU A 124 -12.19 9.21 -1.25
N PRO A 125 -10.98 9.82 -1.21
CA PRO A 125 -9.91 9.52 -2.16
C PRO A 125 -9.59 8.02 -2.27
N PHE A 126 -9.50 7.31 -1.15
CA PHE A 126 -9.26 5.87 -1.16
C PHE A 126 -10.36 5.09 -1.89
N MET A 127 -11.64 5.39 -1.64
CA MET A 127 -12.74 4.73 -2.34
C MET A 127 -12.72 5.03 -3.85
N GLN A 128 -12.33 6.24 -4.25
CA GLN A 128 -12.14 6.59 -5.67
C GLN A 128 -11.02 5.77 -6.31
N VAL A 129 -9.88 5.60 -5.62
CA VAL A 129 -8.78 4.75 -6.09
C VAL A 129 -9.23 3.30 -6.26
N LEU A 130 -10.04 2.74 -5.34
CA LEU A 130 -10.60 1.40 -5.51
C LEU A 130 -11.51 1.30 -6.74
N GLU A 131 -12.37 2.30 -6.96
CA GLU A 131 -13.26 2.34 -8.14
C GLU A 131 -12.49 2.46 -9.45
N GLU A 132 -11.42 3.23 -9.50
CA GLU A 132 -10.60 3.44 -10.70
C GLU A 132 -9.72 2.23 -11.01
N LEU A 133 -9.02 1.70 -10.00
CA LEU A 133 -8.07 0.60 -10.19
C LEU A 133 -8.74 -0.77 -10.28
N GLN A 134 -9.94 -0.92 -9.74
CA GLN A 134 -10.68 -2.19 -9.75
C GLN A 134 -9.81 -3.39 -9.32
N PRO A 135 -9.11 -3.33 -8.15
CA PRO A 135 -8.26 -4.43 -7.73
C PRO A 135 -9.07 -5.71 -7.47
N ASP A 136 -8.42 -6.85 -7.57
CA ASP A 136 -8.97 -8.13 -7.10
C ASP A 136 -8.63 -8.34 -5.62
N VAL A 137 -7.44 -7.86 -5.23
CA VAL A 137 -6.91 -7.99 -3.87
C VAL A 137 -6.35 -6.65 -3.40
N LEU A 138 -6.70 -6.26 -2.17
CA LEU A 138 -6.16 -5.15 -1.42
C LEU A 138 -5.33 -5.70 -0.25
N ILE A 139 -4.03 -5.41 -0.21
CA ILE A 139 -3.14 -5.82 0.89
C ILE A 139 -2.80 -4.59 1.73
N VAL A 140 -3.29 -4.56 2.96
CA VAL A 140 -3.18 -3.41 3.86
C VAL A 140 -1.99 -3.57 4.81
N TRP A 141 -1.08 -2.61 4.81
CA TRP A 141 0.14 -2.64 5.62
C TRP A 141 -0.09 -2.04 7.00
N GLY A 142 -0.31 -2.90 7.99
CA GLY A 142 -0.38 -2.55 9.40
C GLY A 142 -1.78 -2.45 9.96
N VAL A 143 -1.90 -2.94 11.19
CA VAL A 143 -3.16 -3.01 11.94
C VAL A 143 -3.71 -1.60 12.24
N ARG A 144 -2.84 -0.60 12.43
CA ARG A 144 -3.29 0.78 12.65
C ARG A 144 -4.06 1.31 11.45
N LEU A 145 -3.51 1.14 10.24
CA LEU A 145 -4.21 1.55 9.02
C LEU A 145 -5.50 0.74 8.85
N TRP A 146 -5.45 -0.58 9.02
CA TRP A 146 -6.63 -1.45 8.93
C TRP A 146 -7.80 -0.94 9.78
N ASN A 147 -7.54 -0.59 11.04
CA ASN A 147 -8.55 -0.12 11.98
C ASN A 147 -9.09 1.29 11.66
N ASN A 148 -8.47 2.01 10.73
CA ASN A 148 -8.88 3.35 10.30
C ASN A 148 -9.45 3.37 8.86
N LEU A 149 -9.59 2.21 8.22
CA LEU A 149 -10.22 2.13 6.91
C LEU A 149 -11.74 2.44 7.00
N PRO A 150 -12.33 3.02 5.95
CA PRO A 150 -13.76 3.31 5.94
C PRO A 150 -14.60 2.03 5.92
N ASN A 151 -15.71 2.02 6.65
CA ASN A 151 -16.66 0.90 6.72
C ASN A 151 -17.70 0.91 5.58
N ARG A 152 -17.68 1.94 4.73
CA ARG A 152 -18.63 2.06 3.61
C ARG A 152 -18.41 0.93 2.61
N ASN A 153 -19.48 0.22 2.24
CA ASN A 153 -19.45 -0.92 1.30
C ASN A 153 -18.54 -2.08 1.75
N TRP A 154 -18.38 -2.25 3.06
CA TRP A 154 -17.55 -3.27 3.67
C TRP A 154 -18.36 -4.45 4.17
N ASP A 155 -17.88 -5.66 3.90
CA ASP A 155 -18.34 -6.91 4.47
C ASP A 155 -17.16 -7.62 5.18
N ASP A 156 -17.36 -8.10 6.40
CA ASP A 156 -16.33 -8.90 7.09
C ASP A 156 -16.11 -10.23 6.37
N GLY A 157 -14.85 -10.64 6.31
CA GLY A 157 -14.47 -11.94 5.75
C GLY A 157 -14.77 -13.09 6.71
N SER A 158 -14.78 -14.31 6.18
CA SER A 158 -14.83 -15.51 7.00
C SER A 158 -13.58 -15.63 7.88
N LYS A 159 -13.70 -16.32 9.02
CA LYS A 159 -12.55 -16.62 9.88
C LYS A 159 -11.54 -17.46 9.11
N VAL A 160 -10.32 -16.95 9.01
CA VAL A 160 -9.16 -17.64 8.41
C VAL A 160 -8.03 -17.61 9.42
N SER A 161 -7.39 -18.75 9.65
CA SER A 161 -6.22 -18.86 10.53
C SER A 161 -5.06 -19.52 9.77
N VAL A 162 -3.87 -18.93 9.91
CA VAL A 162 -2.61 -19.42 9.31
C VAL A 162 -1.59 -19.60 10.43
N ASP A 163 -1.12 -20.81 10.65
CA ASP A 163 -0.16 -21.16 11.71
C ASP A 163 -0.59 -20.61 13.10
N GLY A 164 -1.90 -20.63 13.41
CA GLY A 164 -2.47 -20.12 14.66
C GLY A 164 -2.71 -18.62 14.71
N TYR A 165 -2.40 -17.89 13.66
CA TYR A 165 -2.68 -16.46 13.53
C TYR A 165 -4.03 -16.24 12.83
N ASP A 166 -4.96 -15.54 13.50
CA ASP A 166 -6.25 -15.18 12.92
C ASP A 166 -6.09 -13.98 11.98
N VAL A 167 -6.29 -14.21 10.67
CA VAL A 167 -6.09 -13.23 9.61
C VAL A 167 -7.26 -12.25 9.54
N GLN A 168 -6.99 -10.96 9.74
CA GLN A 168 -7.98 -9.91 9.52
C GLN A 168 -8.24 -9.75 8.03
N ASN A 169 -9.47 -9.98 7.58
CA ASN A 169 -9.84 -9.92 6.18
C ASN A 169 -11.31 -9.52 5.98
N GLY A 170 -11.63 -9.09 4.77
CA GLY A 170 -13.00 -8.72 4.39
C GLY A 170 -13.08 -8.34 2.92
N TYR A 171 -14.15 -7.64 2.55
CA TYR A 171 -14.42 -7.28 1.16
C TYR A 171 -14.98 -5.88 1.05
N TYR A 172 -14.44 -5.10 0.12
CA TYR A 172 -15.13 -3.92 -0.38
C TYR A 172 -15.98 -4.30 -1.59
N THR A 173 -17.22 -3.81 -1.63
CA THR A 173 -18.08 -3.97 -2.82
C THR A 173 -18.09 -2.66 -3.59
N LEU A 174 -17.57 -2.68 -4.82
CA LEU A 174 -17.49 -1.53 -5.71
C LEU A 174 -18.85 -1.22 -6.37
N SER A 175 -18.98 -0.06 -6.98
CA SER A 175 -20.19 0.38 -7.69
C SER A 175 -20.61 -0.57 -8.82
N SER A 176 -19.63 -1.25 -9.41
CA SER A 176 -19.85 -2.31 -10.43
C SER A 176 -20.40 -3.62 -9.87
N GLY A 177 -20.49 -3.77 -8.54
CA GLY A 177 -20.78 -5.04 -7.86
C GLY A 177 -19.53 -5.93 -7.68
N LYS A 178 -18.36 -5.53 -8.18
CA LYS A 178 -17.12 -6.26 -7.97
C LYS A 178 -16.75 -6.26 -6.50
N LYS A 179 -16.38 -7.43 -5.97
CA LYS A 179 -15.82 -7.57 -4.62
C LYS A 179 -14.29 -7.53 -4.67
N VAL A 180 -13.71 -6.64 -3.89
CA VAL A 180 -12.27 -6.52 -3.66
C VAL A 180 -11.94 -7.22 -2.36
N LYS A 181 -11.20 -8.33 -2.40
CA LYS A 181 -10.73 -9.02 -1.20
C LYS A 181 -9.69 -8.16 -0.50
N ALA A 182 -9.93 -7.79 0.75
CA ALA A 182 -8.94 -7.08 1.57
C ALA A 182 -8.34 -8.02 2.62
N VAL A 183 -7.03 -7.91 2.84
CA VAL A 183 -6.29 -8.63 3.87
C VAL A 183 -5.33 -7.69 4.58
N CYS A 184 -5.29 -7.77 5.92
CA CYS A 184 -4.34 -7.04 6.75
C CYS A 184 -3.08 -7.88 6.94
N VAL A 185 -1.92 -7.28 6.66
CA VAL A 185 -0.61 -7.81 7.06
C VAL A 185 0.05 -6.85 8.04
N TYR A 186 1.02 -7.30 8.82
CA TYR A 186 1.81 -6.36 9.60
C TYR A 186 2.56 -5.40 8.67
N HIS A 187 2.85 -4.20 9.17
CA HIS A 187 3.63 -3.23 8.38
C HIS A 187 5.00 -3.84 8.03
N PRO A 188 5.43 -3.85 6.76
CA PRO A 188 6.63 -4.58 6.32
C PRO A 188 7.96 -3.97 6.77
N SER A 189 7.99 -3.38 7.97
CA SER A 189 9.17 -2.80 8.59
C SER A 189 9.81 -3.76 9.61
N VAL A 190 9.99 -3.30 10.85
CA VAL A 190 10.58 -4.11 11.92
C VAL A 190 9.66 -5.25 12.32
N GLY A 191 10.21 -6.46 12.48
CA GLY A 191 9.45 -7.63 12.92
C GLY A 191 8.57 -8.29 11.85
N TYR A 192 8.66 -7.88 10.61
CA TYR A 192 7.93 -8.50 9.52
C TYR A 192 8.67 -9.71 8.98
N ASP A 193 8.11 -10.90 9.18
CA ASP A 193 8.58 -12.15 8.59
C ASP A 193 7.87 -12.38 7.25
N TRP A 194 8.56 -12.14 6.14
CA TRP A 194 8.00 -12.26 4.81
C TRP A 194 7.62 -13.72 4.46
N SER A 195 8.27 -14.73 5.05
CA SER A 195 7.97 -16.14 4.78
C SER A 195 6.64 -16.56 5.43
N PHE A 196 6.35 -16.04 6.62
CA PHE A 196 5.03 -16.20 7.25
C PHE A 196 3.95 -15.47 6.46
N TRP A 197 4.18 -14.19 6.11
CA TRP A 197 3.17 -13.39 5.41
C TRP A 197 2.90 -13.88 3.99
N HIS A 198 3.85 -14.60 3.37
CA HIS A 198 3.60 -15.29 2.10
C HIS A 198 2.49 -16.34 2.20
N LYS A 199 2.34 -17.00 3.35
CA LYS A 199 1.25 -17.98 3.56
C LYS A 199 -0.10 -17.32 3.78
N VAL A 200 -0.12 -16.05 4.16
CA VAL A 200 -1.34 -15.28 4.45
C VAL A 200 -1.88 -14.61 3.18
N ILE A 201 -1.00 -14.12 2.32
CA ILE A 201 -1.32 -13.42 1.08
C ILE A 201 -1.66 -14.42 -0.04
#